data_55ce80791e91bc3e2e7d980258ac6c26
#
_entry.id   55ce80791e91bc3e2e7d980258ac6c26
#
_cell.length_a   1.000
_cell.length_b   1.000
_cell.length_c   1.000
_cell.angle_alpha   90.00
_cell.angle_beta   90.00
_cell.angle_gamma   90.00
#
_symmetry.space_group_name_H-M   'P 1'
#
loop_
_entity.id
_entity.type
_entity.pdbx_description
1 polymer ?
#
loop_
_entity_poly.entity_id
_entity_poly.type
_entity_poly.pdbx_seq_one_letter_code
_entity_poly.pdbx_strand_id
1 'polypeptide(L)'
;AAGTHLLNFRSAELGGVTALPNTITVMETIIAGVSGVNNPANNYITGNIGENDSEFRLRRNQSMSVPSQGFADSIQSQLLSLNNVIEAKVYQNRTSSPVNGIPAHTIWVIVEGGNSQDIAQTIYANLPPGIPMKGNETVNITRPNGEIEVIQYDIPDASNLYVKATIKLLGGAIDEDYLKSQLSTLTFEIGETVEAANISTEIKDIIGGNGTPYDVELSTDGITYSEVVTPANLDEYFTINTANITITVVA
;
A
#
# COMPACT_ATOMS: atom_id res chain seq x y z
N ALA A 1 4.97 -48.77 18.63
CA ALA A 1 6.23 -48.11 18.95
C ALA A 1 5.90 -46.72 19.47
N ALA A 2 6.48 -46.36 20.62
CA ALA A 2 6.40 -44.99 21.12
C ALA A 2 7.23 -44.10 20.21
N GLY A 3 6.68 -43.00 19.70
CA GLY A 3 7.35 -42.07 18.80
C GLY A 3 6.71 -40.71 18.88
N THR A 4 7.42 -39.68 18.37
CA THR A 4 6.90 -38.33 18.24
C THR A 4 6.17 -38.19 16.89
N HIS A 5 4.95 -37.71 16.94
CA HIS A 5 4.12 -37.47 15.76
C HIS A 5 3.77 -35.99 15.65
N LEU A 6 3.86 -35.42 14.45
CA LEU A 6 3.41 -34.06 14.18
C LEU A 6 1.92 -34.09 13.84
N LEU A 7 1.16 -33.24 14.52
CA LEU A 7 -0.28 -33.09 14.31
C LEU A 7 -0.59 -31.60 14.14
N ASN A 8 -1.55 -31.31 13.26
CA ASN A 8 -2.04 -29.95 13.07
C ASN A 8 -3.18 -29.67 14.05
N PHE A 9 -3.07 -28.57 14.77
CA PHE A 9 -4.08 -28.08 15.69
C PHE A 9 -4.58 -26.72 15.23
N ARG A 10 -5.82 -26.41 15.58
CA ARG A 10 -6.44 -25.12 15.35
C ARG A 10 -6.86 -24.52 16.69
N SER A 11 -6.61 -23.20 16.86
CA SER A 11 -7.15 -22.48 18.02
C SER A 11 -8.68 -22.53 18.04
N ALA A 12 -9.26 -22.72 19.22
CA ALA A 12 -10.68 -22.56 19.46
C ALA A 12 -11.09 -21.07 19.46
N GLU A 13 -10.16 -20.18 19.80
CA GLU A 13 -10.37 -18.74 19.75
C GLU A 13 -10.10 -18.23 18.34
N LEU A 14 -10.94 -17.29 17.88
CA LEU A 14 -10.80 -16.60 16.60
C LEU A 14 -9.86 -15.40 16.75
N GLY A 15 -9.13 -15.07 15.69
CA GLY A 15 -8.28 -13.87 15.64
C GLY A 15 -6.78 -14.17 15.67
N GLY A 16 -5.99 -13.17 16.03
CA GLY A 16 -4.52 -13.19 15.99
C GLY A 16 -3.89 -13.96 17.15
N VAL A 17 -4.33 -15.18 17.43
CA VAL A 17 -3.76 -16.01 18.50
C VAL A 17 -2.35 -16.46 18.12
N THR A 18 -1.38 -16.18 18.98
CA THR A 18 0.02 -16.55 18.80
C THR A 18 0.40 -17.67 19.77
N ALA A 19 1.25 -18.59 19.32
CA ALA A 19 1.78 -19.68 20.14
C ALA A 19 3.32 -19.68 20.07
N LEU A 20 3.96 -19.06 21.05
CA LEU A 20 5.44 -19.07 21.13
C LEU A 20 5.97 -20.50 21.27
N PRO A 21 7.20 -20.80 20.82
CA PRO A 21 7.80 -22.11 20.96
C PRO A 21 7.79 -22.61 22.41
N ASN A 22 7.47 -23.86 22.59
CA ASN A 22 7.43 -24.56 23.91
C ASN A 22 6.43 -23.99 24.92
N THR A 23 5.38 -23.30 24.46
CA THR A 23 4.33 -22.77 25.35
C THR A 23 3.10 -23.67 25.46
N ILE A 24 2.86 -24.53 24.45
CA ILE A 24 1.75 -25.50 24.45
C ILE A 24 2.30 -26.81 25.03
N THR A 25 2.19 -27.00 26.34
CA THR A 25 2.77 -28.14 27.04
C THR A 25 1.78 -28.94 27.89
N VAL A 26 0.53 -28.46 27.98
CA VAL A 26 -0.52 -29.06 28.80
C VAL A 26 -1.63 -29.59 27.93
N MET A 27 -2.09 -30.80 28.17
CA MET A 27 -3.29 -31.38 27.62
C MET A 27 -4.45 -31.18 28.59
N GLU A 28 -5.52 -30.52 28.13
CA GLU A 28 -6.74 -30.33 28.90
C GLU A 28 -7.52 -31.66 29.04
N THR A 29 -7.55 -32.44 27.97
CA THR A 29 -8.18 -33.77 27.94
C THR A 29 -7.11 -34.84 27.76
N ILE A 30 -7.07 -35.80 28.68
CA ILE A 30 -6.12 -36.92 28.63
C ILE A 30 -6.53 -37.86 27.48
N ILE A 31 -5.61 -38.06 26.55
CA ILE A 31 -5.80 -39.00 25.43
C ILE A 31 -4.96 -40.25 25.70
N ALA A 32 -5.60 -41.43 25.67
CA ALA A 32 -4.91 -42.69 25.93
C ALA A 32 -3.79 -42.90 24.89
N GLY A 33 -2.56 -43.16 25.41
CA GLY A 33 -1.37 -43.36 24.58
C GLY A 33 -0.60 -42.10 24.22
N VAL A 34 -1.04 -40.90 24.63
CA VAL A 34 -0.32 -39.64 24.46
C VAL A 34 0.29 -39.26 25.83
N SER A 35 1.62 -39.16 25.91
CA SER A 35 2.34 -38.83 27.15
C SER A 35 2.58 -37.34 27.33
N GLY A 36 2.50 -36.54 26.30
CA GLY A 36 2.69 -35.09 26.33
C GLY A 36 2.55 -34.44 24.98
N VAL A 37 2.46 -33.14 24.98
CA VAL A 37 2.40 -32.29 23.76
C VAL A 37 3.42 -31.17 23.89
N ASN A 38 3.95 -30.71 22.77
CA ASN A 38 4.81 -29.55 22.71
C ASN A 38 4.76 -28.93 21.29
N ASN A 39 4.92 -27.61 21.20
CA ASN A 39 5.13 -26.88 19.97
C ASN A 39 6.58 -26.36 19.89
N PRO A 40 7.54 -27.17 19.37
CA PRO A 40 8.97 -26.85 19.46
C PRO A 40 9.43 -25.71 18.53
N ALA A 41 8.65 -25.33 17.53
CA ALA A 41 9.02 -24.33 16.53
C ALA A 41 7.92 -23.31 16.29
N ASN A 42 8.30 -22.13 15.77
CA ASN A 42 7.40 -21.07 15.33
C ASN A 42 6.84 -21.39 13.92
N ASN A 43 5.97 -22.36 13.83
CA ASN A 43 5.32 -22.77 12.59
C ASN A 43 3.78 -22.63 12.63
N TYR A 44 3.29 -21.69 13.43
CA TYR A 44 1.87 -21.37 13.49
C TYR A 44 1.51 -20.31 12.42
N ILE A 45 0.32 -20.43 11.90
CA ILE A 45 -0.29 -19.42 11.04
C ILE A 45 -1.23 -18.60 11.93
N THR A 46 -0.96 -17.30 12.07
CA THR A 46 -1.80 -16.38 12.83
C THR A 46 -3.13 -16.20 12.11
N GLY A 47 -4.23 -16.27 12.83
CA GLY A 47 -5.54 -15.90 12.31
C GLY A 47 -5.65 -14.38 12.13
N ASN A 48 -6.48 -13.94 11.20
CA ASN A 48 -6.79 -12.52 11.06
C ASN A 48 -7.61 -12.03 12.27
N ILE A 49 -7.25 -10.86 12.78
CA ILE A 49 -8.09 -10.11 13.70
C ILE A 49 -9.36 -9.74 12.92
N GLY A 50 -10.52 -9.94 13.52
CA GLY A 50 -11.79 -9.60 12.88
C GLY A 50 -11.77 -8.16 12.38
N GLU A 51 -12.12 -8.00 11.12
CA GLU A 51 -12.23 -6.70 10.44
C GLU A 51 -13.17 -5.78 11.25
N ASN A 52 -12.78 -4.54 11.48
CA ASN A 52 -13.66 -3.57 12.11
C ASN A 52 -14.73 -3.06 11.13
N ASP A 53 -15.77 -2.37 11.65
CA ASP A 53 -16.89 -1.91 10.82
C ASP A 53 -16.46 -0.94 9.69
N SER A 54 -15.44 -0.16 9.92
CA SER A 54 -14.88 0.76 8.92
C SER A 54 -14.15 0.02 7.81
N GLU A 55 -13.31 -0.95 8.17
CA GLU A 55 -12.61 -1.82 7.21
C GLU A 55 -13.59 -2.68 6.42
N PHE A 56 -14.61 -3.24 7.09
CA PHE A 56 -15.68 -3.97 6.44
C PHE A 56 -16.44 -3.11 5.42
N ARG A 57 -16.78 -1.86 5.78
CA ARG A 57 -17.45 -0.93 4.86
C ARG A 57 -16.57 -0.56 3.68
N LEU A 58 -15.28 -0.32 3.92
CA LEU A 58 -14.31 -0.04 2.87
C LEU A 58 -14.21 -1.23 1.90
N ARG A 59 -13.97 -2.44 2.41
CA ARG A 59 -13.91 -3.66 1.62
C ARG A 59 -15.21 -3.94 0.87
N ARG A 60 -16.37 -3.74 1.53
CA ARG A 60 -17.68 -3.88 0.89
C ARG A 60 -17.86 -2.88 -0.25
N ASN A 61 -17.49 -1.62 -0.06
CA ASN A 61 -17.57 -0.61 -1.11
C ASN A 61 -16.67 -0.98 -2.29
N GLN A 62 -15.44 -1.42 -2.02
CA GLN A 62 -14.53 -1.91 -3.05
C GLN A 62 -15.09 -3.14 -3.79
N SER A 63 -15.63 -4.13 -3.07
CA SER A 63 -16.20 -5.33 -3.68
C SER A 63 -17.52 -5.10 -4.44
N MET A 64 -18.32 -4.10 -4.04
CA MET A 64 -19.54 -3.73 -4.74
C MET A 64 -19.29 -2.83 -5.96
N SER A 65 -18.12 -2.22 -6.08
CA SER A 65 -17.70 -1.45 -7.25
C SER A 65 -17.40 -2.36 -8.46
N VAL A 66 -17.06 -3.61 -8.20
CA VAL A 66 -16.67 -4.58 -9.25
C VAL A 66 -17.76 -4.83 -10.33
N PRO A 67 -19.08 -4.83 -10.06
CA PRO A 67 -20.07 -5.07 -11.09
C PRO A 67 -20.72 -3.83 -11.71
N SER A 68 -20.54 -2.62 -11.17
CA SER A 68 -21.44 -1.49 -11.49
C SER A 68 -20.80 -0.21 -11.96
N GLN A 69 -19.49 -0.05 -11.87
CA GLN A 69 -18.81 1.20 -12.22
C GLN A 69 -17.70 0.89 -13.23
N GLY A 70 -17.95 1.00 -14.50
CA GLY A 70 -16.98 0.97 -15.58
C GLY A 70 -15.86 -0.10 -15.49
N PHE A 71 -15.34 -0.51 -16.61
CA PHE A 71 -14.28 -1.53 -16.64
C PHE A 71 -12.96 -1.07 -15.98
N ALA A 72 -12.66 0.24 -15.94
CA ALA A 72 -11.47 0.78 -15.29
C ALA A 72 -11.46 0.48 -13.78
N ASP A 73 -12.58 0.76 -13.09
CA ASP A 73 -12.72 0.50 -11.66
C ASP A 73 -12.69 -1.00 -11.35
N SER A 74 -13.25 -1.83 -12.26
CA SER A 74 -13.20 -3.28 -12.16
C SER A 74 -11.77 -3.81 -12.26
N ILE A 75 -10.98 -3.31 -13.23
CA ILE A 75 -9.57 -3.68 -13.39
C ILE A 75 -8.80 -3.28 -12.13
N GLN A 76 -8.96 -2.05 -11.63
CA GLN A 76 -8.27 -1.57 -10.44
C GLN A 76 -8.58 -2.45 -9.20
N SER A 77 -9.84 -2.74 -8.96
CA SER A 77 -10.26 -3.57 -7.81
C SER A 77 -9.70 -4.99 -7.89
N GLN A 78 -9.63 -5.57 -9.08
CA GLN A 78 -9.08 -6.91 -9.27
C GLN A 78 -7.56 -6.93 -9.14
N LEU A 79 -6.85 -5.90 -9.63
CA LEU A 79 -5.41 -5.75 -9.44
C LEU A 79 -5.06 -5.65 -7.96
N LEU A 80 -5.79 -4.84 -7.19
CA LEU A 80 -5.60 -4.71 -5.73
C LEU A 80 -5.89 -6.01 -4.97
N SER A 81 -6.60 -6.97 -5.56
CA SER A 81 -6.84 -8.30 -4.96
C SER A 81 -5.71 -9.30 -5.21
N LEU A 82 -4.75 -8.99 -6.08
CA LEU A 82 -3.61 -9.86 -6.37
C LEU A 82 -2.60 -9.87 -5.21
N ASN A 83 -1.93 -11.00 -5.06
CA ASN A 83 -0.88 -11.12 -4.05
C ASN A 83 0.30 -10.18 -4.35
N ASN A 84 0.78 -9.50 -3.32
CA ASN A 84 1.92 -8.57 -3.37
C ASN A 84 1.71 -7.32 -4.25
N VAL A 85 0.52 -7.03 -4.73
CA VAL A 85 0.18 -5.72 -5.26
C VAL A 85 -0.01 -4.79 -4.07
N ILE A 86 0.74 -3.69 -4.06
CA ILE A 86 0.72 -2.67 -3.00
C ILE A 86 -0.33 -1.63 -3.35
N GLU A 87 -0.28 -1.14 -4.57
CA GLU A 87 -1.21 -0.14 -5.08
C GLU A 87 -1.48 -0.35 -6.58
N ALA A 88 -2.65 0.08 -7.03
CA ALA A 88 -3.01 0.12 -8.44
C ALA A 88 -3.92 1.31 -8.73
N LYS A 89 -3.62 2.04 -9.80
CA LYS A 89 -4.47 3.12 -10.35
C LYS A 89 -4.76 2.83 -11.81
N VAL A 90 -6.00 3.09 -12.22
CA VAL A 90 -6.42 2.88 -13.61
C VAL A 90 -7.09 4.14 -14.13
N TYR A 91 -6.45 4.76 -15.08
CA TYR A 91 -6.95 5.96 -15.76
C TYR A 91 -7.51 5.62 -17.13
N GLN A 92 -8.51 6.35 -17.54
CA GLN A 92 -9.13 6.18 -18.84
C GLN A 92 -9.34 7.54 -19.52
N ASN A 93 -8.82 7.69 -20.72
CA ASN A 93 -9.17 8.83 -21.58
C ASN A 93 -10.24 8.41 -22.58
N ARG A 94 -11.46 8.89 -22.41
CA ARG A 94 -12.60 8.63 -23.31
C ARG A 94 -12.74 9.68 -24.42
N THR A 95 -11.91 10.72 -24.41
CA THR A 95 -11.98 11.81 -25.37
C THR A 95 -11.21 11.50 -26.64
N SER A 96 -11.47 12.28 -27.70
CA SER A 96 -10.75 12.17 -28.98
C SER A 96 -9.42 12.94 -28.99
N SER A 97 -9.00 13.51 -27.86
CA SER A 97 -7.75 14.26 -27.72
C SER A 97 -6.95 13.72 -26.52
N PRO A 98 -5.62 13.82 -26.52
CA PRO A 98 -4.82 13.47 -25.35
C PRO A 98 -5.19 14.34 -24.13
N VAL A 99 -5.28 13.73 -22.96
CA VAL A 99 -5.57 14.39 -21.67
C VAL A 99 -4.61 13.86 -20.63
N ASN A 100 -3.93 14.73 -19.89
CA ASN A 100 -2.99 14.38 -18.82
C ASN A 100 -1.94 13.33 -19.26
N GLY A 101 -1.41 13.47 -20.48
CA GLY A 101 -0.43 12.53 -21.03
C GLY A 101 -0.99 11.17 -21.44
N ILE A 102 -2.32 10.96 -21.38
CA ILE A 102 -3.00 9.74 -21.83
C ILE A 102 -3.52 9.98 -23.26
N PRO A 103 -3.14 9.18 -24.26
CA PRO A 103 -3.65 9.29 -25.62
C PRO A 103 -5.18 9.16 -25.70
N ALA A 104 -5.75 9.60 -26.80
CA ALA A 104 -7.20 9.46 -27.06
C ALA A 104 -7.65 7.99 -26.97
N HIS A 105 -8.81 7.76 -26.37
CA HIS A 105 -9.47 6.45 -26.26
C HIS A 105 -8.63 5.35 -25.60
N THR A 106 -7.64 5.72 -24.78
CA THR A 106 -6.64 4.82 -24.17
C THR A 106 -6.94 4.59 -22.70
N ILE A 107 -6.66 3.38 -22.24
CA ILE A 107 -6.55 3.04 -20.80
C ILE A 107 -5.08 3.06 -20.38
N TRP A 108 -4.84 3.52 -19.17
CA TRP A 108 -3.52 3.53 -18.56
C TRP A 108 -3.60 2.89 -17.17
N VAL A 109 -2.92 1.77 -17.02
CA VAL A 109 -2.87 0.99 -15.79
C VAL A 109 -1.50 1.19 -15.17
N ILE A 110 -1.47 1.53 -13.88
CA ILE A 110 -0.25 1.74 -13.11
C ILE A 110 -0.34 0.82 -11.90
N VAL A 111 0.67 -0.01 -11.67
CA VAL A 111 0.64 -1.02 -10.59
C VAL A 111 1.97 -1.05 -9.88
N GLU A 112 1.92 -0.92 -8.55
CA GLU A 112 3.07 -1.12 -7.68
C GLU A 112 3.06 -2.53 -7.09
N GLY A 113 4.18 -3.26 -7.26
CA GLY A 113 4.32 -4.63 -6.77
C GLY A 113 3.62 -5.67 -7.63
N GLY A 114 3.43 -6.86 -7.08
CA GLY A 114 2.77 -7.98 -7.75
C GLY A 114 3.64 -8.73 -8.76
N ASN A 115 3.06 -9.78 -9.34
CA ASN A 115 3.69 -10.55 -10.41
C ASN A 115 3.21 -10.04 -11.77
N SER A 116 4.13 -9.74 -12.68
CA SER A 116 3.83 -9.16 -14.00
C SER A 116 2.87 -10.01 -14.84
N GLN A 117 2.96 -11.33 -14.76
CA GLN A 117 2.09 -12.24 -15.51
C GLN A 117 0.66 -12.24 -14.96
N ASP A 118 0.50 -12.22 -13.61
CA ASP A 118 -0.80 -12.15 -12.94
C ASP A 118 -1.48 -10.80 -13.20
N ILE A 119 -0.70 -9.71 -13.17
CA ILE A 119 -1.17 -8.36 -13.53
C ILE A 119 -1.69 -8.34 -14.97
N ALA A 120 -0.87 -8.80 -15.91
CA ALA A 120 -1.24 -8.82 -17.32
C ALA A 120 -2.46 -9.70 -17.60
N GLN A 121 -2.55 -10.87 -16.96
CA GLN A 121 -3.71 -11.76 -17.06
C GLN A 121 -4.98 -11.12 -16.53
N THR A 122 -4.88 -10.38 -15.43
CA THR A 122 -6.00 -9.65 -14.84
C THR A 122 -6.47 -8.52 -15.75
N ILE A 123 -5.54 -7.74 -16.31
CA ILE A 123 -5.87 -6.69 -17.29
C ILE A 123 -6.56 -7.31 -18.50
N TYR A 124 -5.95 -8.36 -19.08
CA TYR A 124 -6.50 -9.04 -20.26
C TYR A 124 -7.92 -9.57 -20.05
N ALA A 125 -8.18 -10.17 -18.88
CA ALA A 125 -9.50 -10.75 -18.58
C ALA A 125 -10.62 -9.70 -18.45
N ASN A 126 -10.27 -8.44 -18.15
CA ASN A 126 -11.22 -7.38 -17.84
C ASN A 126 -11.22 -6.22 -18.85
N LEU A 127 -10.26 -6.19 -19.77
CA LEU A 127 -10.17 -5.16 -20.79
C LEU A 127 -11.09 -5.50 -21.96
N PRO A 128 -12.02 -4.61 -22.34
CA PRO A 128 -12.82 -4.79 -23.54
C PRO A 128 -11.94 -4.81 -24.81
N PRO A 129 -12.26 -5.64 -25.80
CA PRO A 129 -11.50 -5.72 -27.04
C PRO A 129 -11.40 -4.37 -27.76
N GLY A 130 -10.20 -4.07 -28.30
CA GLY A 130 -9.97 -2.91 -29.14
C GLY A 130 -9.72 -1.58 -28.40
N ILE A 131 -9.55 -1.62 -27.08
CA ILE A 131 -9.12 -0.44 -26.32
C ILE A 131 -7.59 -0.40 -26.29
N PRO A 132 -6.95 0.68 -26.79
CA PRO A 132 -5.52 0.87 -26.68
C PRO A 132 -5.08 0.99 -25.21
N MET A 133 -3.88 0.50 -24.93
CA MET A 133 -3.23 0.63 -23.63
C MET A 133 -2.03 1.57 -23.72
N LYS A 134 -1.76 2.31 -22.64
CA LYS A 134 -0.51 3.03 -22.43
C LYS A 134 0.28 2.29 -21.36
N GLY A 135 1.61 2.18 -21.53
CA GLY A 135 2.54 1.65 -20.56
C GLY A 135 3.86 1.27 -21.20
N ASN A 136 4.94 1.33 -20.41
CA ASN A 136 6.29 0.97 -20.81
C ASN A 136 6.59 -0.50 -20.53
N GLU A 137 5.97 -1.07 -19.50
CA GLU A 137 6.04 -2.50 -19.22
C GLU A 137 5.16 -3.28 -20.21
N THR A 138 5.71 -4.35 -20.78
CA THR A 138 5.03 -5.17 -21.78
C THR A 138 5.05 -6.63 -21.39
N VAL A 139 3.88 -7.26 -21.35
CA VAL A 139 3.74 -8.68 -21.05
C VAL A 139 2.90 -9.38 -22.10
N ASN A 140 3.37 -10.51 -22.59
CA ASN A 140 2.68 -11.30 -23.59
C ASN A 140 1.72 -12.30 -22.94
N ILE A 141 0.47 -12.29 -23.36
CA ILE A 141 -0.55 -13.26 -23.01
C ILE A 141 -0.87 -14.12 -24.23
N THR A 142 -0.73 -15.43 -24.09
CA THR A 142 -1.11 -16.36 -25.17
C THR A 142 -2.61 -16.67 -25.05
N ARG A 143 -3.37 -16.32 -26.07
CA ARG A 143 -4.80 -16.63 -26.18
C ARG A 143 -5.03 -18.12 -26.41
N PRO A 144 -6.23 -18.65 -26.13
CA PRO A 144 -6.56 -20.06 -26.40
C PRO A 144 -6.42 -20.48 -27.88
N ASN A 145 -6.52 -19.53 -28.80
CA ASN A 145 -6.31 -19.75 -30.24
C ASN A 145 -4.84 -19.73 -30.66
N GLY A 146 -3.90 -19.51 -29.73
CA GLY A 146 -2.45 -19.45 -29.96
C GLY A 146 -1.93 -18.04 -30.35
N GLU A 147 -2.80 -17.06 -30.52
CA GLU A 147 -2.38 -15.67 -30.78
C GLU A 147 -1.78 -15.03 -29.52
N ILE A 148 -0.82 -14.12 -29.73
CA ILE A 148 -0.20 -13.36 -28.63
C ILE A 148 -0.89 -11.99 -28.55
N GLU A 149 -1.39 -11.69 -27.35
CA GLU A 149 -1.85 -10.35 -26.97
C GLU A 149 -0.78 -9.68 -26.12
N VAL A 150 -0.42 -8.45 -26.46
CA VAL A 150 0.56 -7.65 -25.71
C VAL A 150 -0.19 -6.74 -24.74
N ILE A 151 0.01 -6.95 -23.47
CA ILE A 151 -0.55 -6.12 -22.40
C ILE A 151 0.49 -5.09 -21.99
N GLN A 152 0.06 -3.82 -21.87
CA GLN A 152 0.91 -2.72 -21.47
C GLN A 152 0.40 -2.08 -20.18
N TYR A 153 1.33 -1.76 -19.27
CA TYR A 153 1.06 -1.03 -18.04
C TYR A 153 2.33 -0.31 -17.60
N ASP A 154 2.26 0.53 -16.58
CA ASP A 154 3.42 1.17 -15.97
C ASP A 154 3.58 0.76 -14.50
N ILE A 155 4.82 0.80 -14.03
CA ILE A 155 5.19 0.79 -12.61
C ILE A 155 5.34 2.24 -12.19
N PRO A 156 4.85 2.65 -11.01
CA PRO A 156 4.94 4.05 -10.60
C PRO A 156 6.37 4.48 -10.32
N ASP A 157 6.68 5.73 -10.63
CA ASP A 157 7.97 6.35 -10.37
C ASP A 157 7.96 7.11 -9.03
N ALA A 158 9.03 6.96 -8.25
CA ALA A 158 9.20 7.69 -7.00
C ALA A 158 9.68 9.12 -7.26
N SER A 159 8.97 10.10 -6.73
CA SER A 159 9.29 11.52 -6.79
C SER A 159 9.66 12.05 -5.39
N ASN A 160 10.65 12.93 -5.30
CA ASN A 160 11.09 13.46 -4.01
C ASN A 160 10.11 14.51 -3.48
N LEU A 161 9.73 14.37 -2.22
CA LEU A 161 9.05 15.40 -1.45
C LEU A 161 10.02 16.06 -0.47
N TYR A 162 10.17 17.37 -0.58
CA TYR A 162 10.94 18.19 0.35
C TYR A 162 9.98 18.81 1.37
N VAL A 163 10.34 18.72 2.64
CA VAL A 163 9.54 19.23 3.76
C VAL A 163 10.36 20.28 4.51
N LYS A 164 9.79 21.45 4.70
CA LYS A 164 10.35 22.50 5.55
C LYS A 164 9.34 22.80 6.65
N ALA A 165 9.76 22.67 7.90
CA ALA A 165 8.90 22.85 9.04
C ALA A 165 9.54 23.75 10.11
N THR A 166 8.77 24.71 10.59
CA THR A 166 9.14 25.51 11.76
C THR A 166 8.28 25.07 12.95
N ILE A 167 8.93 24.71 14.05
CA ILE A 167 8.28 24.17 15.24
C ILE A 167 8.55 25.06 16.43
N LYS A 168 7.50 25.53 17.08
CA LYS A 168 7.61 26.27 18.33
C LYS A 168 7.66 25.29 19.51
N LEU A 169 8.68 25.44 20.36
CA LEU A 169 8.77 24.66 21.60
C LEU A 169 7.70 25.10 22.61
N LEU A 170 7.08 24.12 23.23
CA LEU A 170 6.14 24.30 24.33
C LEU A 170 6.70 23.81 25.66
N GLY A 171 7.67 22.91 25.63
CA GLY A 171 8.38 22.36 26.78
C GLY A 171 9.09 21.06 26.38
N GLY A 172 10.28 20.81 26.88
CA GLY A 172 11.08 19.67 26.49
C GLY A 172 11.93 19.91 25.23
N ALA A 173 12.67 18.88 24.83
CA ALA A 173 13.50 18.89 23.61
C ALA A 173 12.78 18.11 22.49
N ILE A 174 13.02 18.51 21.26
CA ILE A 174 12.62 17.77 20.07
C ILE A 174 13.85 17.03 19.55
N ASP A 175 13.71 15.72 19.36
CA ASP A 175 14.69 14.90 18.67
C ASP A 175 14.45 15.04 17.16
N GLU A 176 15.25 15.90 16.51
CA GLU A 176 15.08 16.17 15.08
C GLU A 176 15.41 14.96 14.21
N ASP A 177 16.40 14.14 14.61
CA ASP A 177 16.79 12.96 13.84
C ASP A 177 15.67 11.88 13.90
N TYR A 178 15.09 11.70 15.08
CA TYR A 178 13.93 10.83 15.24
C TYR A 178 12.75 11.32 14.41
N LEU A 179 12.43 12.63 14.47
CA LEU A 179 11.35 13.23 13.69
C LEU A 179 11.55 13.03 12.18
N LYS A 180 12.77 13.32 11.68
CA LYS A 180 13.12 13.09 10.26
C LYS A 180 12.99 11.62 9.87
N SER A 181 13.43 10.73 10.73
CA SER A 181 13.31 9.28 10.51
C SER A 181 11.85 8.85 10.40
N GLN A 182 10.97 9.32 11.29
CA GLN A 182 9.55 8.99 11.24
C GLN A 182 8.86 9.57 10.00
N LEU A 183 9.12 10.83 9.65
CA LEU A 183 8.57 11.44 8.44
C LEU A 183 9.01 10.72 7.16
N SER A 184 10.21 10.15 7.14
CA SER A 184 10.70 9.39 5.99
C SER A 184 10.01 8.03 5.81
N THR A 185 9.21 7.57 6.78
CA THR A 185 8.42 6.33 6.67
C THR A 185 7.00 6.56 6.14
N LEU A 186 6.61 7.82 5.95
CA LEU A 186 5.29 8.13 5.39
C LEU A 186 5.19 7.61 3.95
N THR A 187 4.05 7.05 3.64
CA THR A 187 3.72 6.53 2.30
C THR A 187 2.62 7.39 1.68
N PHE A 188 2.73 7.63 0.39
CA PHE A 188 1.77 8.42 -0.39
C PHE A 188 1.24 7.58 -1.54
N GLU A 189 -0.02 7.79 -1.90
CA GLU A 189 -0.63 7.09 -3.03
C GLU A 189 -0.12 7.62 -4.38
N ILE A 190 -0.24 6.79 -5.41
CA ILE A 190 0.08 7.16 -6.80
C ILE A 190 -0.79 8.35 -7.22
N GLY A 191 -0.16 9.44 -7.67
CA GLY A 191 -0.84 10.67 -8.09
C GLY A 191 -1.44 11.50 -6.96
N GLU A 192 -1.13 11.19 -5.69
CA GLU A 192 -1.68 11.89 -4.53
C GLU A 192 -1.18 13.33 -4.45
N THR A 193 -2.12 14.24 -4.20
CA THR A 193 -1.80 15.63 -3.84
C THR A 193 -1.57 15.72 -2.34
N VAL A 194 -0.40 16.20 -1.93
CA VAL A 194 -0.02 16.30 -0.52
C VAL A 194 -0.20 17.73 -0.03
N GLU A 195 -0.87 17.87 1.10
CA GLU A 195 -1.09 19.15 1.78
C GLU A 195 -0.17 19.29 2.99
N ALA A 196 0.42 20.46 3.17
CA ALA A 196 1.29 20.77 4.32
C ALA A 196 0.56 20.59 5.66
N ALA A 197 -0.76 20.76 5.68
CA ALA A 197 -1.60 20.55 6.86
C ALA A 197 -1.57 19.09 7.34
N ASN A 198 -1.54 18.13 6.40
CA ASN A 198 -1.43 16.69 6.73
C ASN A 198 -0.07 16.39 7.35
N ILE A 199 1.00 16.87 6.72
CA ILE A 199 2.37 16.72 7.26
C ILE A 199 2.52 17.42 8.62
N SER A 200 1.90 18.59 8.81
CA SER A 200 1.88 19.28 10.09
C SER A 200 1.22 18.45 11.20
N THR A 201 0.17 17.71 10.85
CA THR A 201 -0.51 16.80 11.79
C THR A 201 0.41 15.64 12.17
N GLU A 202 1.05 15.01 11.21
CA GLU A 202 2.03 13.95 11.45
C GLU A 202 3.19 14.42 12.33
N ILE A 203 3.76 15.61 12.03
CA ILE A 203 4.80 16.22 12.87
C ILE A 203 4.31 16.37 14.30
N LYS A 204 3.10 16.91 14.50
CA LYS A 204 2.51 17.14 15.81
C LYS A 204 2.32 15.84 16.59
N ASP A 205 1.88 14.80 15.93
CA ASP A 205 1.68 13.48 16.56
C ASP A 205 3.02 12.85 16.98
N ILE A 206 4.06 13.00 16.17
CA ILE A 206 5.41 12.49 16.47
C ILE A 206 6.04 13.24 17.66
N ILE A 207 5.97 14.60 17.68
CA ILE A 207 6.60 15.40 18.72
C ILE A 207 5.75 15.51 19.99
N GLY A 208 4.46 15.17 19.92
CA GLY A 208 3.53 15.22 21.04
C GLY A 208 3.40 16.62 21.66
N GLY A 209 3.40 16.68 22.99
CA GLY A 209 3.26 17.94 23.74
C GLY A 209 4.52 18.82 23.79
N ASN A 210 5.64 18.40 23.20
CA ASN A 210 6.91 19.12 23.28
C ASN A 210 6.97 20.38 22.41
N GLY A 211 6.14 20.44 21.34
CA GLY A 211 6.13 21.56 20.43
C GLY A 211 4.84 21.66 19.61
N THR A 212 4.76 22.70 18.79
CA THR A 212 3.68 22.91 17.83
C THR A 212 4.28 23.33 16.50
N PRO A 213 4.07 22.59 15.40
CA PRO A 213 4.40 23.04 14.06
C PRO A 213 3.43 24.18 13.68
N TYR A 214 3.95 25.27 13.15
CA TYR A 214 3.12 26.42 12.75
C TYR A 214 3.41 26.93 11.35
N ASP A 215 4.49 26.48 10.75
CA ASP A 215 4.90 26.87 9.40
C ASP A 215 5.48 25.61 8.75
N VAL A 216 4.66 24.94 7.95
CA VAL A 216 5.03 23.74 7.20
C VAL A 216 4.81 24.02 5.74
N GLU A 217 5.85 23.85 4.94
CA GLU A 217 5.84 24.06 3.51
C GLU A 217 6.44 22.84 2.80
N LEU A 218 5.94 22.56 1.61
CA LEU A 218 6.30 21.41 0.78
C LEU A 218 6.90 21.87 -0.55
N SER A 219 7.80 21.05 -1.11
CA SER A 219 8.37 21.30 -2.42
C SER A 219 8.67 20.01 -3.17
N THR A 220 8.61 20.06 -4.50
CA THR A 220 9.03 18.97 -5.38
C THR A 220 10.44 19.16 -5.94
N ASP A 221 10.99 20.37 -5.86
CA ASP A 221 12.30 20.73 -6.39
C ASP A 221 13.31 21.18 -5.30
N GLY A 222 12.85 21.31 -4.05
CA GLY A 222 13.66 21.81 -2.92
C GLY A 222 13.97 23.31 -2.96
N ILE A 223 13.38 24.06 -3.88
CA ILE A 223 13.60 25.48 -4.12
C ILE A 223 12.33 26.30 -3.92
N THR A 224 11.26 25.88 -4.60
CA THR A 224 9.97 26.56 -4.53
C THR A 224 9.05 25.80 -3.58
N TYR A 225 8.65 26.46 -2.49
CA TYR A 225 7.84 25.86 -1.45
C TYR A 225 6.40 26.36 -1.53
N SER A 226 5.43 25.48 -1.20
CA SER A 226 4.00 25.78 -1.21
C SER A 226 3.28 24.95 -0.13
N GLU A 227 2.02 25.32 0.15
CA GLU A 227 1.18 24.56 1.08
C GLU A 227 0.62 23.26 0.50
N VAL A 228 0.60 23.16 -0.84
CA VAL A 228 0.06 21.99 -1.56
C VAL A 228 0.98 21.65 -2.72
N VAL A 229 1.30 20.39 -2.85
CA VAL A 229 2.10 19.86 -3.97
C VAL A 229 1.40 18.66 -4.60
N THR A 230 1.53 18.55 -5.92
CA THR A 230 1.02 17.42 -6.70
C THR A 230 2.17 16.86 -7.52
N PRO A 231 2.29 15.54 -7.70
CA PRO A 231 3.28 14.95 -8.60
C PRO A 231 3.17 15.53 -10.00
N ALA A 232 4.30 15.59 -10.71
CA ALA A 232 4.34 16.12 -12.07
C ALA A 232 3.56 15.25 -13.06
N ASN A 233 3.55 13.95 -12.84
CA ASN A 233 2.83 12.97 -13.64
C ASN A 233 1.89 12.12 -12.76
N LEU A 234 0.86 11.56 -13.39
CA LEU A 234 -0.13 10.73 -12.69
C LEU A 234 0.40 9.35 -12.25
N ASP A 235 1.55 8.93 -12.75
CA ASP A 235 2.25 7.70 -12.41
C ASP A 235 3.34 7.89 -11.35
N GLU A 236 3.47 9.06 -10.79
CA GLU A 236 4.42 9.34 -9.72
C GLU A 236 3.75 9.23 -8.34
N TYR A 237 4.53 8.83 -7.35
CA TYR A 237 4.18 8.93 -5.95
C TYR A 237 5.31 9.62 -5.17
N PHE A 238 4.97 10.28 -4.07
CA PHE A 238 5.97 10.98 -3.28
C PHE A 238 6.70 10.05 -2.31
N THR A 239 7.99 10.33 -2.13
CA THR A 239 8.82 9.76 -1.07
C THR A 239 9.55 10.87 -0.33
N ILE A 240 9.62 10.77 0.99
CA ILE A 240 10.38 11.71 1.81
C ILE A 240 11.71 11.07 2.19
N ASN A 241 12.81 11.69 1.77
CA ASN A 241 14.14 11.30 2.25
C ASN A 241 14.50 12.19 3.46
N THR A 242 15.16 11.65 4.47
CA THR A 242 15.64 12.42 5.65
C THR A 242 16.48 13.62 5.28
N ALA A 243 17.24 13.55 4.18
CA ALA A 243 18.03 14.67 3.64
C ALA A 243 17.19 15.81 3.05
N ASN A 244 15.93 15.53 2.68
CA ASN A 244 14.99 16.50 2.11
C ASN A 244 14.11 17.17 3.17
N ILE A 245 14.40 16.94 4.46
CA ILE A 245 13.64 17.51 5.57
C ILE A 245 14.46 18.59 6.27
N THR A 246 13.97 19.81 6.27
CA THR A 246 14.54 20.94 7.00
C THR A 246 13.63 21.29 8.18
N ILE A 247 14.17 21.19 9.40
CA ILE A 247 13.45 21.53 10.62
C ILE A 247 14.12 22.74 11.26
N THR A 248 13.31 23.73 11.64
CA THR A 248 13.73 24.88 12.41
C THR A 248 12.96 24.90 13.73
N VAL A 249 13.67 24.80 14.85
CA VAL A 249 13.08 24.84 16.18
C VAL A 249 13.26 26.25 16.76
N VAL A 250 12.15 26.84 17.23
CA VAL A 250 12.12 28.18 17.83
C VAL A 250 11.54 28.11 19.23
N ALA A 251 12.01 29.00 20.10
CA ALA A 251 11.58 29.08 21.50
C ALA A 251 10.20 29.74 21.67
#